data_5cb9a079ea27ac895c919b200d4a6e70
#
_entry.id   5cb9a079ea27ac895c919b200d4a6e70
#
_cell.length_a   1.000
_cell.length_b   1.000
_cell.length_c   1.000
_cell.angle_alpha   90.00
_cell.angle_beta   90.00
_cell.angle_gamma   90.00
#
_symmetry.space_group_name_H-M   'P 1'
#
loop_
_entity.id
_entity.type
_entity.pdbx_description
1 polymer ?
#
loop_
_entity_poly.entity_id
_entity_poly.type
_entity_poly.pdbx_seq_one_letter_code
_entity_poly.pdbx_strand_id
1 'polypeptide(L)'
;MDNVFPELTRAEEQVMQVLWRRGPSFVKDMLAELPAPAPAYNTVSTIVRILETKGFVDHEAFGRTHRYFVLVPQDEYRRFSLRKLLGGHFGNSFSRLVSFFAKEENLDAAQLDELLRHAAHPSIPNPDEPIQPA
;
A
#
# COMPACT_ATOMS: atom_id res chain seq x y z
N MET A 1 0.39 19.48 4.29
CA MET A 1 0.10 19.39 2.85
C MET A 1 0.20 17.97 2.40
N ASP A 2 -0.76 17.56 1.57
CA ASP A 2 -0.78 16.19 1.10
C ASP A 2 0.18 16.02 -0.06
N ASN A 3 1.00 14.98 0.01
CA ASN A 3 1.87 14.65 -1.10
C ASN A 3 1.03 14.13 -2.27
N VAL A 4 1.36 14.60 -3.46
CA VAL A 4 0.76 14.09 -4.69
C VAL A 4 1.79 13.18 -5.35
N PHE A 5 1.38 11.93 -5.63
CA PHE A 5 2.26 10.95 -6.24
C PHE A 5 1.78 10.61 -7.65
N PRO A 6 2.71 10.24 -8.54
CA PRO A 6 2.32 9.66 -9.82
C PRO A 6 1.47 8.41 -9.59
N GLU A 7 0.53 8.18 -10.49
CA GLU A 7 -0.31 7.00 -10.41
C GLU A 7 0.50 5.74 -10.68
N LEU A 8 0.25 4.71 -9.87
CA LEU A 8 0.90 3.41 -10.03
C LEU A 8 -0.01 2.44 -10.78
N THR A 9 0.58 1.63 -11.64
CA THR A 9 -0.12 0.49 -12.21
C THR A 9 -0.28 -0.60 -11.15
N ARG A 10 -1.13 -1.58 -11.43
CA ARG A 10 -1.32 -2.71 -10.52
C ARG A 10 -0.01 -3.48 -10.28
N ALA A 11 0.77 -3.69 -11.33
CA ALA A 11 2.05 -4.39 -11.21
C ALA A 11 3.04 -3.60 -10.35
N GLU A 12 3.07 -2.28 -10.53
CA GLU A 12 3.91 -1.41 -9.72
C GLU A 12 3.49 -1.44 -8.25
N GLU A 13 2.18 -1.41 -7.98
CA GLU A 13 1.67 -1.51 -6.60
C GLU A 13 2.05 -2.84 -5.97
N GLN A 14 1.97 -3.95 -6.72
CA GLN A 14 2.35 -5.27 -6.19
C GLN A 14 3.82 -5.31 -5.77
N VAL A 15 4.70 -4.70 -6.56
CA VAL A 15 6.12 -4.61 -6.21
C VAL A 15 6.31 -3.73 -4.98
N MET A 16 5.62 -2.60 -4.91
CA MET A 16 5.68 -1.75 -3.72
C MET A 16 5.18 -2.47 -2.46
N GLN A 17 4.12 -3.28 -2.57
CA GLN A 17 3.62 -4.07 -1.44
C GLN A 17 4.71 -5.02 -0.90
N VAL A 18 5.46 -5.63 -1.79
CA VAL A 18 6.58 -6.50 -1.38
C VAL A 18 7.64 -5.68 -0.64
N LEU A 19 8.02 -4.53 -1.20
CA LEU A 19 9.06 -3.68 -0.59
C LEU A 19 8.62 -3.12 0.77
N TRP A 20 7.36 -2.70 0.89
CA TRP A 20 6.84 -2.21 2.17
C TRP A 20 6.83 -3.30 3.24
N ARG A 21 6.49 -4.53 2.85
CA ARG A 21 6.41 -5.66 3.79
C ARG A 21 7.78 -6.21 4.13
N ARG A 22 8.63 -6.37 3.13
CA ARG A 22 9.92 -7.04 3.26
C ARG A 22 11.04 -6.10 3.71
N GLY A 23 11.02 -4.84 3.26
CA GLY A 23 12.13 -3.92 3.43
C GLY A 23 13.09 -3.96 2.25
N PRO A 24 14.29 -3.40 2.37
CA PRO A 24 15.24 -3.36 1.26
C PRO A 24 15.46 -4.74 0.64
N SER A 25 15.42 -4.79 -0.71
CA SER A 25 15.40 -6.07 -1.43
C SER A 25 16.08 -5.96 -2.78
N PHE A 26 16.71 -7.05 -3.19
CA PHE A 26 17.12 -7.25 -4.58
C PHE A 26 15.93 -7.73 -5.41
N VAL A 27 16.00 -7.59 -6.73
CA VAL A 27 14.93 -8.07 -7.62
C VAL A 27 14.64 -9.55 -7.40
N LYS A 28 15.69 -10.35 -7.22
CA LYS A 28 15.56 -11.78 -6.91
C LYS A 28 14.68 -12.03 -5.68
N ASP A 29 14.83 -11.21 -4.64
CA ASP A 29 14.04 -11.34 -3.41
C ASP A 29 12.57 -10.99 -3.64
N MET A 30 12.32 -9.99 -4.47
CA MET A 30 10.96 -9.57 -4.82
C MET A 30 10.23 -10.67 -5.57
N LEU A 31 10.93 -11.33 -6.52
CA LEU A 31 10.34 -12.43 -7.30
C LEU A 31 9.81 -13.55 -6.41
N ALA A 32 10.54 -13.87 -5.35
CA ALA A 32 10.15 -14.94 -4.44
C ALA A 32 8.84 -14.66 -3.71
N GLU A 33 8.43 -13.39 -3.62
CA GLU A 33 7.26 -12.98 -2.86
C GLU A 33 6.10 -12.47 -3.72
N LEU A 34 6.28 -12.38 -5.02
CA LEU A 34 5.20 -11.96 -5.92
C LEU A 34 4.24 -13.12 -6.17
N PRO A 35 2.93 -12.82 -6.35
CA PRO A 35 1.94 -13.87 -6.56
C PRO A 35 2.14 -14.62 -7.88
N ALA A 36 1.75 -15.89 -7.87
CA ALA A 36 1.82 -16.73 -9.07
C ALA A 36 0.74 -16.32 -10.09
N PRO A 37 1.02 -16.39 -11.40
CA PRO A 37 2.31 -16.74 -11.98
C PRO A 37 3.32 -15.62 -11.79
N ALA A 38 4.52 -15.97 -11.32
CA ALA A 38 5.55 -14.97 -11.05
C ALA A 38 6.00 -14.31 -12.35
N PRO A 39 6.13 -12.98 -12.39
CA PRO A 39 6.67 -12.31 -13.57
C PRO A 39 8.15 -12.65 -13.77
N ALA A 40 8.63 -12.42 -14.99
CA ALA A 40 10.04 -12.66 -15.31
C ALA A 40 10.92 -11.66 -14.55
N TYR A 41 12.17 -12.05 -14.30
CA TYR A 41 13.16 -11.20 -13.66
C TYR A 41 13.28 -9.84 -14.36
N ASN A 42 13.38 -9.85 -15.69
CA ASN A 42 13.53 -8.59 -16.46
C ASN A 42 12.29 -7.70 -16.33
N THR A 43 11.12 -8.29 -16.20
CA THR A 43 9.88 -7.53 -16.00
C THR A 43 9.91 -6.80 -14.66
N VAL A 44 10.27 -7.49 -13.60
CA VAL A 44 10.35 -6.87 -12.26
C VAL A 44 11.47 -5.83 -12.23
N SER A 45 12.60 -6.11 -12.86
CA SER A 45 13.71 -5.16 -12.97
C SER A 45 13.27 -3.86 -13.64
N THR A 46 12.47 -3.96 -14.70
CA THR A 46 11.91 -2.79 -15.38
C THR A 46 10.93 -2.04 -14.48
N ILE A 47 10.06 -2.76 -13.78
CA ILE A 47 9.08 -2.16 -12.87
C ILE A 47 9.77 -1.34 -11.78
N VAL A 48 10.80 -1.88 -11.13
CA VAL A 48 11.47 -1.13 -10.06
C VAL A 48 12.22 0.09 -10.57
N ARG A 49 12.72 0.05 -11.80
CA ARG A 49 13.33 1.23 -12.43
C ARG A 49 12.29 2.32 -12.68
N ILE A 50 11.09 1.94 -13.11
CA ILE A 50 9.98 2.87 -13.28
C ILE A 50 9.59 3.47 -11.93
N LEU A 51 9.51 2.65 -10.89
CA LEU A 51 9.24 3.13 -9.54
C LEU A 51 10.30 4.10 -9.04
N GLU A 52 11.55 3.86 -9.37
CA GLU A 52 12.63 4.79 -9.04
C GLU A 52 12.45 6.11 -9.78
N THR A 53 12.13 6.08 -11.06
CA THR A 53 11.84 7.28 -11.85
C THR A 53 10.66 8.06 -11.29
N LYS A 54 9.64 7.35 -10.79
CA LYS A 54 8.46 7.98 -10.17
C LYS A 54 8.74 8.49 -8.75
N GLY A 55 9.91 8.22 -8.19
CA GLY A 55 10.29 8.71 -6.86
C GLY A 55 9.82 7.85 -5.69
N PHE A 56 9.36 6.63 -5.95
CA PHE A 56 8.89 5.73 -4.89
C PHE A 56 10.01 4.95 -4.22
N VAL A 57 11.07 4.67 -4.95
CA VAL A 57 12.19 3.87 -4.45
C VAL A 57 13.51 4.49 -4.88
N ASP A 58 14.59 4.09 -4.21
CA ASP A 58 15.95 4.33 -4.65
C ASP A 58 16.72 3.02 -4.45
N HIS A 59 17.99 3.01 -4.80
CA HIS A 59 18.78 1.79 -4.70
C HIS A 59 20.20 2.06 -4.23
N GLU A 60 20.80 1.01 -3.68
CA GLU A 60 22.23 0.92 -3.43
C GLU A 60 22.82 -0.12 -4.38
N ALA A 61 23.94 0.21 -5.00
CA ALA A 61 24.61 -0.72 -5.88
C ALA A 61 25.51 -1.69 -5.11
N PHE A 62 25.39 -2.98 -5.42
CA PHE A 62 26.25 -4.03 -4.91
C PHE A 62 26.83 -4.77 -6.13
N GLY A 63 27.95 -4.26 -6.65
CA GLY A 63 28.46 -4.75 -7.90
C GLY A 63 27.49 -4.46 -9.05
N ARG A 64 27.02 -5.51 -9.71
CA ARG A 64 26.06 -5.40 -10.83
C ARG A 64 24.61 -5.51 -10.39
N THR A 65 24.36 -5.78 -9.10
CA THR A 65 23.02 -5.89 -8.58
C THR A 65 22.67 -4.67 -7.74
N HIS A 66 21.37 -4.32 -7.74
CA HIS A 66 20.87 -3.17 -6.99
C HIS A 66 19.93 -3.65 -5.92
N ARG A 67 20.13 -3.16 -4.70
CA ARG A 67 19.20 -3.38 -3.61
C ARG A 67 18.30 -2.16 -3.49
N TYR A 68 17.01 -2.35 -3.71
CA TYR A 68 16.04 -1.26 -3.72
C TYR A 68 15.42 -1.07 -2.36
N PHE A 69 15.15 0.17 -2.00
CA PHE A 69 14.48 0.53 -0.75
C PHE A 69 13.46 1.64 -1.00
N VAL A 70 12.45 1.72 -0.13
CA VAL A 70 11.34 2.66 -0.32
C VAL A 70 11.73 4.07 0.11
N LEU A 71 11.30 5.05 -0.68
CA LEU A 71 11.37 6.47 -0.35
C LEU A 71 10.03 6.97 0.14
N VAL A 72 8.93 6.37 -0.32
CA VAL A 72 7.57 6.72 0.07
C VAL A 72 7.07 5.69 1.07
N PRO A 73 6.92 6.06 2.35
CA PRO A 73 6.37 5.14 3.35
C PRO A 73 4.94 4.71 2.98
N GLN A 74 4.57 3.50 3.40
CA GLN A 74 3.26 2.94 3.07
C GLN A 74 2.10 3.83 3.54
N ASP A 75 2.22 4.41 4.74
CA ASP A 75 1.16 5.26 5.28
C ASP A 75 0.95 6.53 4.46
N GLU A 76 2.01 7.09 3.89
CA GLU A 76 1.87 8.25 3.00
C GLU A 76 1.09 7.88 1.74
N TYR A 77 1.39 6.72 1.17
CA TYR A 77 0.69 6.25 -0.02
C TYR A 77 -0.76 5.90 0.30
N ARG A 78 -1.02 5.32 1.48
CA ARG A 78 -2.38 5.04 1.95
C ARG A 78 -3.20 6.32 2.06
N ARG A 79 -2.63 7.37 2.64
CA ARG A 79 -3.31 8.67 2.74
C ARG A 79 -3.62 9.24 1.38
N PHE A 80 -2.66 9.20 0.47
CA PHE A 80 -2.86 9.66 -0.90
C PHE A 80 -3.98 8.88 -1.59
N SER A 81 -3.96 7.56 -1.48
CA SER A 81 -4.96 6.68 -2.10
C SER A 81 -6.36 6.93 -1.54
N LEU A 82 -6.46 7.09 -0.22
CA LEU A 82 -7.74 7.38 0.43
C LEU A 82 -8.32 8.72 -0.07
N ARG A 83 -7.50 9.76 -0.13
CA ARG A 83 -7.96 11.08 -0.57
C ARG A 83 -8.34 11.07 -2.04
N LYS A 84 -7.61 10.34 -2.86
CA LYS A 84 -7.97 10.17 -4.26
C LYS A 84 -9.32 9.47 -4.40
N LEU A 85 -9.56 8.42 -3.62
CA LEU A 85 -10.83 7.72 -3.59
C LEU A 85 -11.97 8.65 -3.18
N LEU A 86 -11.79 9.41 -2.10
CA LEU A 86 -12.80 10.34 -1.61
C LEU A 86 -13.11 11.42 -2.64
N GLY A 87 -12.10 11.99 -3.27
CA GLY A 87 -12.29 13.04 -4.27
C GLY A 87 -12.95 12.55 -5.53
N GLY A 88 -12.56 11.34 -5.97
CA GLY A 88 -13.05 10.77 -7.24
C GLY A 88 -14.45 10.20 -7.17
N HIS A 89 -14.87 9.67 -6.02
CA HIS A 89 -16.10 8.89 -5.93
C HIS A 89 -17.07 9.37 -4.85
N PHE A 90 -16.62 10.12 -3.87
CA PHE A 90 -17.44 10.46 -2.70
C PHE A 90 -17.49 11.95 -2.41
N GLY A 91 -17.14 12.79 -3.39
CA GLY A 91 -17.20 14.24 -3.25
C GLY A 91 -16.41 14.79 -2.08
N ASN A 92 -15.27 14.19 -1.77
CA ASN A 92 -14.41 14.52 -0.62
C ASN A 92 -15.12 14.34 0.73
N SER A 93 -16.18 13.52 0.79
CA SER A 93 -16.93 13.30 2.01
C SER A 93 -16.65 11.92 2.61
N PHE A 94 -16.00 11.91 3.74
CA PHE A 94 -15.76 10.69 4.50
C PHE A 94 -17.08 10.05 4.95
N SER A 95 -18.05 10.90 5.30
CA SER A 95 -19.39 10.44 5.67
C SER A 95 -20.07 9.66 4.54
N ARG A 96 -19.93 10.12 3.30
CA ARG A 96 -20.47 9.41 2.14
C ARG A 96 -19.80 8.06 1.92
N LEU A 97 -18.48 8.02 2.12
CA LEU A 97 -17.74 6.76 2.04
C LEU A 97 -18.27 5.76 3.07
N VAL A 98 -18.41 6.19 4.32
CA VAL A 98 -18.90 5.34 5.42
C VAL A 98 -20.32 4.86 5.15
N SER A 99 -21.19 5.75 4.66
CA SER A 99 -22.58 5.39 4.32
C SER A 99 -22.63 4.35 3.21
N PHE A 100 -21.84 4.53 2.19
CA PHE A 100 -21.77 3.57 1.09
C PHE A 100 -21.27 2.21 1.57
N PHE A 101 -20.21 2.22 2.37
CA PHE A 101 -19.65 1.00 2.96
C PHE A 101 -20.69 0.27 3.80
N ALA A 102 -21.40 1.00 4.66
CA ALA A 102 -22.41 0.40 5.53
C ALA A 102 -23.53 -0.28 4.72
N LYS A 103 -23.94 0.32 3.61
CA LYS A 103 -24.96 -0.26 2.72
C LYS A 103 -24.43 -1.51 2.02
N GLU A 104 -23.24 -1.46 1.50
CA GLU A 104 -22.67 -2.59 0.77
C GLU A 104 -22.45 -3.80 1.66
N GLU A 105 -22.08 -3.57 2.92
CA GLU A 105 -21.81 -4.64 3.88
C GLU A 105 -23.05 -4.99 4.73
N ASN A 106 -24.20 -4.39 4.43
CA ASN A 106 -25.45 -4.62 5.19
C ASN A 106 -25.29 -4.39 6.68
N LEU A 107 -24.56 -3.35 7.06
CA LEU A 107 -24.35 -3.03 8.47
C LEU A 107 -25.50 -2.19 9.01
N ASP A 108 -26.00 -2.55 10.18
CA ASP A 108 -26.94 -1.69 10.89
C ASP A 108 -26.17 -0.65 11.72
N ALA A 109 -26.92 0.28 12.33
CA ALA A 109 -26.31 1.36 13.11
C ALA A 109 -25.46 0.83 14.28
N ALA A 110 -25.90 -0.25 14.93
CA ALA A 110 -25.17 -0.83 16.04
C ALA A 110 -23.85 -1.47 15.60
N GLN A 111 -23.86 -2.18 14.48
CA GLN A 111 -22.66 -2.79 13.91
C GLN A 111 -21.65 -1.73 13.45
N LEU A 112 -22.14 -0.67 12.82
CA LEU A 112 -21.28 0.43 12.38
C LEU A 112 -20.65 1.14 13.57
N ASP A 113 -21.44 1.41 14.61
CA ASP A 113 -20.98 2.04 15.84
C ASP A 113 -19.89 1.19 16.52
N GLU A 114 -20.06 -0.12 16.54
CA GLU A 114 -19.06 -1.06 17.06
C GLU A 114 -17.76 -0.97 16.29
N LEU A 115 -17.83 -0.96 14.96
CA LEU A 115 -16.64 -0.83 14.12
C LEU A 115 -15.91 0.49 14.36
N LEU A 116 -16.65 1.58 14.47
CA LEU A 116 -16.08 2.90 14.71
C LEU A 116 -15.42 2.98 16.08
N ARG A 117 -16.00 2.36 17.09
CA ARG A 117 -15.39 2.28 18.42
C ARG A 117 -14.09 1.51 18.40
N HIS A 118 -14.05 0.38 17.71
CA HIS A 118 -12.83 -0.40 17.55
C HIS A 118 -11.76 0.39 16.81
N ALA A 119 -12.15 1.07 15.74
CA ALA A 119 -11.21 1.85 14.93
C ALA A 119 -10.58 3.01 15.73
N ALA A 120 -11.36 3.61 16.65
CA ALA A 120 -10.89 4.72 17.48
C ALA A 120 -10.08 4.27 18.71
N HIS A 121 -10.09 2.97 19.03
CA HIS A 121 -9.45 2.47 20.24
C HIS A 121 -7.94 2.25 20.01
N PRO A 122 -7.06 2.93 20.80
CA PRO A 122 -5.63 2.87 20.53
C PRO A 122 -4.96 1.52 20.78
N SER A 123 -5.63 0.60 21.46
CA SER A 123 -5.09 -0.73 21.74
C SER A 123 -5.34 -1.74 20.63
N ILE A 124 -6.04 -1.37 19.55
CA ILE A 124 -6.28 -2.27 18.44
C ILE A 124 -5.01 -2.36 17.60
N PRO A 125 -4.47 -3.57 17.40
CA PRO A 125 -3.29 -3.72 16.56
C PRO A 125 -3.59 -3.29 15.13
N ASN A 126 -2.64 -2.62 14.51
CA ASN A 126 -2.69 -2.34 13.08
C ASN A 126 -2.75 -3.68 12.35
N PRO A 127 -3.72 -3.88 11.44
CA PRO A 127 -3.80 -5.16 10.72
C PRO A 127 -2.55 -5.51 9.92
N ASP A 128 -1.69 -4.52 9.66
CA ASP A 128 -0.43 -4.74 8.94
C ASP A 128 0.74 -5.02 9.88
N GLU A 129 0.54 -4.92 11.19
CA GLU A 129 1.61 -5.27 12.13
C GLU A 129 1.65 -6.78 12.34
N PRO A 130 2.85 -7.35 12.46
CA PRO A 130 2.96 -8.76 12.79
C PRO A 130 2.26 -9.02 14.12
N ILE A 131 1.51 -10.11 14.19
CA ILE A 131 0.87 -10.53 15.43
C ILE A 131 1.98 -10.83 16.44
N GLN A 132 2.01 -10.04 17.50
CA GLN A 132 2.95 -10.30 18.58
C GLN A 132 2.41 -11.44 19.44
N PRO A 133 3.22 -12.44 19.76
CA PRO A 133 2.80 -13.46 20.69
C PRO A 133 2.51 -12.84 22.03
N ALA A 134 1.44 -13.28 22.64
CA ALA A 134 1.00 -12.80 23.94
C ALA A 134 2.04 -13.04 25.01
#